data_06d58a5e19ec6d870183f3970d3c8a05
#
_entry.id   06d58a5e19ec6d870183f3970d3c8a05
#
_cell.length_a   1.000
_cell.length_b   1.000
_cell.length_c   1.000
_cell.angle_alpha   90.00
_cell.angle_beta   90.00
_cell.angle_gamma   90.00
#
_symmetry.space_group_name_H-M   'P 1'
#
loop_
_entity.id
_entity.type
_entity.pdbx_description
1 polymer ?
#
loop_
_entity_poly.entity_id
_entity_poly.type
_entity_poly.pdbx_seq_one_letter_code
_entity_poly.pdbx_strand_id
1 'polypeptide(L)'
;MSYDVEKIRKNFPILSTRVGDYPLTYLDSANTSQKPQVVIDTLSDHYARHNANVARAMHQLGLESTQAYEGGRERLARFIGAARPEEVVALSNASEALNLCAYTLGERLGPGDEIVISVMEHHSNLVPWQIICQRTGATLRWFDITDDGLSLIHISEPTRPERI
;
A
#
# COMPACT_ATOMS: atom_id res chain seq x y z
N MET A 1 4.00 -0.84 27.19
CA MET A 1 4.10 -2.28 26.86
C MET A 1 5.41 -2.49 26.12
N SER A 2 6.27 -3.42 26.56
CA SER A 2 7.50 -3.72 25.83
C SER A 2 7.14 -4.51 24.55
N TYR A 3 7.74 -4.12 23.44
CA TYR A 3 7.60 -4.79 22.16
C TYR A 3 8.39 -6.11 22.18
N ASP A 4 7.68 -7.25 22.22
CA ASP A 4 8.29 -8.59 22.27
C ASP A 4 8.58 -9.08 20.85
N VAL A 5 9.77 -8.79 20.36
CA VAL A 5 10.24 -9.14 19.02
C VAL A 5 10.23 -10.66 18.80
N GLU A 6 10.68 -11.46 19.78
CA GLU A 6 10.76 -12.91 19.64
C GLU A 6 9.38 -13.56 19.55
N LYS A 7 8.41 -13.06 20.28
CA LYS A 7 7.01 -13.50 20.17
C LYS A 7 6.43 -13.20 18.79
N ILE A 8 6.71 -12.01 18.26
CA ILE A 8 6.21 -11.60 16.92
C ILE A 8 6.88 -12.42 15.83
N ARG A 9 8.21 -12.63 15.91
CA ARG A 9 8.96 -13.44 14.93
C ARG A 9 8.41 -14.85 14.76
N LYS A 10 7.93 -15.47 15.83
CA LYS A 10 7.33 -16.82 15.79
C LYS A 10 6.10 -16.92 14.90
N ASN A 11 5.43 -15.81 14.62
CA ASN A 11 4.29 -15.79 13.71
C ASN A 11 4.69 -15.87 12.22
N PHE A 12 5.98 -15.74 11.90
CA PHE A 12 6.49 -15.74 10.53
C PHE A 12 7.35 -16.99 10.29
N PRO A 13 6.79 -18.06 9.71
CA PRO A 13 7.47 -19.36 9.61
C PRO A 13 8.78 -19.29 8.83
N ILE A 14 8.86 -18.44 7.81
CA ILE A 14 10.08 -18.27 7.02
C ILE A 14 11.28 -17.82 7.85
N LEU A 15 11.07 -17.05 8.93
CA LEU A 15 12.16 -16.56 9.78
C LEU A 15 12.83 -17.65 10.62
N SER A 16 12.28 -18.86 10.63
CA SER A 16 12.90 -20.05 11.23
C SER A 16 13.78 -20.83 10.26
N THR A 17 13.83 -20.43 8.99
CA THR A 17 14.64 -21.11 7.96
C THR A 17 16.12 -20.73 8.06
N ARG A 18 16.95 -21.47 7.33
CA ARG A 18 18.40 -21.26 7.26
C ARG A 18 18.83 -21.05 5.82
N VAL A 19 19.91 -20.30 5.64
CA VAL A 19 20.62 -20.17 4.36
C VAL A 19 22.01 -20.77 4.56
N GLY A 20 22.21 -21.97 4.05
CA GLY A 20 23.39 -22.78 4.39
C GLY A 20 23.41 -23.06 5.89
N ASP A 21 24.52 -22.74 6.54
CA ASP A 21 24.73 -22.97 7.98
C ASP A 21 24.28 -21.81 8.86
N TYR A 22 23.68 -20.75 8.29
CA TYR A 22 23.31 -19.53 9.01
C TYR A 22 21.78 -19.38 9.14
N PRO A 23 21.27 -18.84 10.27
CA PRO A 23 19.87 -18.43 10.37
C PRO A 23 19.55 -17.37 9.32
N LEU A 24 18.33 -17.40 8.78
CA LEU A 24 17.88 -16.38 7.84
C LEU A 24 17.87 -15.00 8.48
N THR A 25 18.59 -14.05 7.86
CA THR A 25 18.46 -12.61 8.11
C THR A 25 17.84 -11.97 6.88
N TYR A 26 16.58 -11.53 7.00
CA TYR A 26 15.83 -10.94 5.91
C TYR A 26 15.70 -9.43 6.09
N LEU A 27 16.30 -8.64 5.21
CA LEU A 27 16.36 -7.16 5.29
C LEU A 27 15.72 -6.46 4.07
N ASP A 28 14.96 -7.20 3.26
CA ASP A 28 14.36 -6.68 2.01
C ASP A 28 12.82 -6.53 2.10
N SER A 29 12.32 -6.15 3.27
CA SER A 29 10.88 -5.95 3.49
C SER A 29 10.29 -4.76 2.71
N ALA A 30 11.14 -3.83 2.24
CA ALA A 30 10.72 -2.74 1.37
C ALA A 30 10.23 -3.24 0.00
N ASN A 31 10.83 -4.31 -0.50
CA ASN A 31 10.45 -4.94 -1.76
C ASN A 31 9.28 -5.92 -1.55
N THR A 32 9.42 -6.83 -0.59
CA THR A 32 8.34 -7.76 -0.24
C THR A 32 8.37 -8.10 1.26
N SER A 33 7.24 -7.92 1.93
CA SER A 33 7.08 -8.31 3.34
C SER A 33 6.84 -9.80 3.47
N GLN A 34 7.45 -10.43 4.46
CA GLN A 34 7.17 -11.82 4.80
C GLN A 34 5.76 -11.99 5.33
N LYS A 35 5.18 -13.16 5.14
CA LYS A 35 3.77 -13.43 5.48
C LYS A 35 3.69 -14.15 6.83
N PRO A 36 2.87 -13.67 7.77
CA PRO A 36 2.60 -14.41 8.99
C PRO A 36 1.76 -15.67 8.70
N GLN A 37 1.87 -16.68 9.57
CA GLN A 37 1.20 -17.96 9.40
C GLN A 37 -0.31 -17.80 9.18
N VAL A 38 -0.95 -16.90 9.91
CA VAL A 38 -2.40 -16.63 9.76
C VAL A 38 -2.80 -16.22 8.34
N VAL A 39 -1.94 -15.48 7.62
CA VAL A 39 -2.21 -15.09 6.22
C VAL A 39 -2.07 -16.29 5.30
N ILE A 40 -1.03 -17.12 5.51
CA ILE A 40 -0.80 -18.35 4.74
C ILE A 40 -1.98 -19.30 4.91
N ASP A 41 -2.41 -19.53 6.14
CA ASP A 41 -3.53 -20.42 6.46
C ASP A 41 -4.84 -19.91 5.86
N THR A 42 -5.10 -18.60 5.96
CA THR A 42 -6.31 -17.97 5.40
C THR A 42 -6.38 -18.15 3.89
N LEU A 43 -5.26 -17.94 3.17
CA LEU A 43 -5.22 -18.14 1.71
C LEU A 43 -5.40 -19.61 1.33
N SER A 44 -4.71 -20.51 2.05
CA SER A 44 -4.82 -21.95 1.82
C SER A 44 -6.24 -22.46 2.07
N ASP A 45 -6.86 -22.01 3.16
CA ASP A 45 -8.23 -22.36 3.52
C ASP A 45 -9.24 -21.83 2.50
N HIS A 46 -9.08 -20.58 2.08
CA HIS A 46 -9.93 -20.00 1.05
C HIS A 46 -9.91 -20.83 -0.24
N TYR A 47 -8.74 -21.13 -0.78
CA TYR A 47 -8.63 -21.92 -2.00
C TYR A 47 -9.09 -23.36 -1.84
N ALA A 48 -8.88 -23.96 -0.68
CA ALA A 48 -9.26 -25.35 -0.45
C ALA A 48 -10.78 -25.54 -0.23
N ARG A 49 -11.47 -24.55 0.35
CA ARG A 49 -12.85 -24.74 0.83
C ARG A 49 -13.85 -23.67 0.42
N HIS A 50 -13.42 -22.45 0.08
CA HIS A 50 -14.31 -21.30 -0.10
C HIS A 50 -14.16 -20.59 -1.45
N ASN A 51 -13.29 -21.10 -2.34
CA ASN A 51 -12.99 -20.43 -3.59
C ASN A 51 -14.23 -20.34 -4.50
N ALA A 52 -14.75 -19.14 -4.64
CA ALA A 52 -15.84 -18.81 -5.54
C ALA A 52 -15.77 -17.36 -6.01
N ASN A 53 -16.59 -17.03 -7.01
CA ASN A 53 -16.66 -15.67 -7.52
C ASN A 53 -17.23 -14.72 -6.45
N VAL A 54 -16.56 -13.59 -6.26
CA VAL A 54 -17.03 -12.49 -5.41
C VAL A 54 -18.11 -11.70 -6.16
N ALA A 55 -19.16 -11.33 -5.48
CA ALA A 55 -20.35 -10.66 -5.99
C ALA A 55 -21.14 -11.47 -7.07
N ARG A 56 -22.43 -11.20 -7.19
CA ARG A 56 -23.35 -11.77 -8.19
C ARG A 56 -23.46 -13.30 -8.21
N ALA A 57 -22.92 -14.00 -7.22
CA ALA A 57 -23.07 -15.44 -7.07
C ALA A 57 -24.25 -15.78 -6.17
N MET A 58 -25.17 -16.60 -6.67
CA MET A 58 -26.42 -16.96 -5.96
C MET A 58 -26.28 -18.27 -5.15
N HIS A 59 -25.10 -18.87 -5.10
CA HIS A 59 -24.83 -20.11 -4.36
C HIS A 59 -24.02 -19.83 -3.10
N GLN A 60 -24.04 -20.77 -2.15
CA GLN A 60 -23.45 -20.63 -0.81
C GLN A 60 -21.98 -20.15 -0.84
N LEU A 61 -21.11 -20.80 -1.62
CA LEU A 61 -19.67 -20.42 -1.69
C LEU A 61 -19.47 -19.01 -2.21
N GLY A 62 -20.27 -18.54 -3.16
CA GLY A 62 -20.20 -17.18 -3.66
C GLY A 62 -20.64 -16.15 -2.62
N LEU A 63 -21.64 -16.49 -1.80
CA LEU A 63 -22.05 -15.65 -0.67
C LEU A 63 -20.93 -15.55 0.36
N GLU A 64 -20.32 -16.67 0.75
CA GLU A 64 -19.21 -16.72 1.71
C GLU A 64 -17.99 -15.93 1.21
N SER A 65 -17.59 -16.10 -0.06
CA SER A 65 -16.49 -15.34 -0.68
C SER A 65 -16.78 -13.83 -0.69
N THR A 66 -18.02 -13.45 -0.99
CA THR A 66 -18.44 -12.03 -0.98
C THR A 66 -18.38 -11.46 0.43
N GLN A 67 -18.90 -12.18 1.42
CA GLN A 67 -18.86 -11.76 2.83
C GLN A 67 -17.42 -11.63 3.35
N ALA A 68 -16.55 -12.57 2.98
CA ALA A 68 -15.14 -12.51 3.35
C ALA A 68 -14.42 -11.29 2.74
N TYR A 69 -14.67 -11.02 1.46
CA TYR A 69 -14.09 -9.86 0.76
C TYR A 69 -14.58 -8.54 1.35
N GLU A 70 -15.89 -8.36 1.48
CA GLU A 70 -16.47 -7.12 2.01
C GLU A 70 -16.11 -6.91 3.49
N GLY A 71 -16.11 -7.96 4.29
CA GLY A 71 -15.65 -7.89 5.67
C GLY A 71 -14.16 -7.54 5.82
N GLY A 72 -13.32 -7.98 4.88
CA GLY A 72 -11.92 -7.56 4.78
C GLY A 72 -11.81 -6.07 4.46
N ARG A 73 -12.56 -5.59 3.49
CA ARG A 73 -12.62 -4.20 3.06
C ARG A 73 -13.10 -3.27 4.19
N GLU A 74 -14.12 -3.66 4.93
CA GLU A 74 -14.61 -2.93 6.11
C GLU A 74 -13.55 -2.81 7.21
N ARG A 75 -12.82 -3.89 7.49
CA ARG A 75 -11.74 -3.88 8.49
C ARG A 75 -10.61 -2.94 8.07
N LEU A 76 -10.24 -2.96 6.78
CA LEU A 76 -9.23 -2.06 6.24
C LEU A 76 -9.69 -0.61 6.29
N ALA A 77 -10.93 -0.31 5.92
CA ALA A 77 -11.51 1.02 6.02
C ALA A 77 -11.40 1.57 7.46
N ARG A 78 -11.81 0.77 8.46
CA ARG A 78 -11.67 1.15 9.87
C ARG A 78 -10.21 1.38 10.29
N PHE A 79 -9.30 0.54 9.81
CA PHE A 79 -7.87 0.65 10.16
C PHE A 79 -7.24 1.94 9.64
N ILE A 80 -7.59 2.36 8.42
CA ILE A 80 -7.05 3.59 7.81
C ILE A 80 -7.90 4.84 8.12
N GLY A 81 -9.00 4.71 8.85
CA GLY A 81 -9.89 5.83 9.19
C GLY A 81 -10.76 6.32 8.03
N ALA A 82 -11.00 5.48 7.02
CA ALA A 82 -11.94 5.80 5.95
C ALA A 82 -13.38 5.85 6.49
N ALA A 83 -14.19 6.77 6.00
CA ALA A 83 -15.57 6.95 6.46
C ALA A 83 -16.48 5.80 6.01
N ARG A 84 -16.19 5.20 4.85
CA ARG A 84 -16.99 4.14 4.25
C ARG A 84 -16.12 3.07 3.59
N PRO A 85 -16.52 1.79 3.58
CA PRO A 85 -15.79 0.72 2.90
C PRO A 85 -15.59 0.97 1.40
N GLU A 86 -16.52 1.68 0.74
CA GLU A 86 -16.45 1.99 -0.69
C GLU A 86 -15.28 2.91 -1.06
N GLU A 87 -14.71 3.61 -0.08
CA GLU A 87 -13.51 4.43 -0.27
C GLU A 87 -12.22 3.58 -0.36
N VAL A 88 -12.32 2.28 -0.10
CA VAL A 88 -11.22 1.33 -0.18
C VAL A 88 -11.30 0.52 -1.46
N VAL A 89 -10.29 0.65 -2.30
CA VAL A 89 -10.13 -0.10 -3.54
C VAL A 89 -8.97 -1.06 -3.40
N ALA A 90 -9.24 -2.37 -3.54
CA ALA A 90 -8.19 -3.39 -3.52
C ALA A 90 -7.54 -3.49 -4.91
N LEU A 91 -6.23 -3.40 -4.95
CA LEU A 91 -5.41 -3.43 -6.16
C LEU A 91 -4.25 -4.40 -5.99
N SER A 92 -3.57 -4.75 -7.07
CA SER A 92 -2.50 -5.75 -7.05
C SER A 92 -1.24 -5.29 -6.32
N ASN A 93 -0.95 -3.99 -6.37
CA ASN A 93 0.26 -3.40 -5.78
C ASN A 93 0.20 -1.86 -5.76
N ALA A 94 1.20 -1.24 -5.11
CA ALA A 94 1.31 0.21 -5.02
C ALA A 94 1.47 0.90 -6.39
N SER A 95 2.15 0.28 -7.36
CA SER A 95 2.30 0.85 -8.70
C SER A 95 0.96 0.99 -9.39
N GLU A 96 0.09 -0.01 -9.31
CA GLU A 96 -1.27 0.06 -9.84
C GLU A 96 -2.09 1.14 -9.13
N ALA A 97 -1.99 1.22 -7.80
CA ALA A 97 -2.70 2.23 -7.01
C ALA A 97 -2.29 3.66 -7.39
N LEU A 98 -0.99 3.91 -7.55
CA LEU A 98 -0.47 5.22 -7.95
C LEU A 98 -0.86 5.58 -9.39
N ASN A 99 -0.86 4.61 -10.30
CA ASN A 99 -1.38 4.83 -11.66
C ASN A 99 -2.86 5.17 -11.64
N LEU A 100 -3.67 4.45 -10.87
CA LEU A 100 -5.10 4.75 -10.73
C LEU A 100 -5.31 6.18 -10.21
N CYS A 101 -4.57 6.58 -9.18
CA CYS A 101 -4.60 7.95 -8.66
C CYS A 101 -4.22 8.97 -9.73
N ALA A 102 -3.13 8.73 -10.46
CA ALA A 102 -2.65 9.64 -11.50
C ALA A 102 -3.67 9.79 -12.64
N TYR A 103 -4.25 8.70 -13.12
CA TYR A 103 -5.29 8.77 -14.15
C TYR A 103 -6.54 9.50 -13.67
N THR A 104 -7.03 9.18 -12.48
CA THR A 104 -8.27 9.76 -11.94
C THR A 104 -8.13 11.25 -11.65
N LEU A 105 -7.02 11.65 -11.01
CA LEU A 105 -6.75 13.06 -10.70
C LEU A 105 -6.35 13.82 -11.95
N GLY A 106 -5.63 13.18 -12.88
CA GLY A 106 -5.18 13.76 -14.13
C GLY A 106 -6.32 14.29 -15.02
N GLU A 107 -7.52 13.73 -14.94
CA GLU A 107 -8.69 14.23 -15.66
C GLU A 107 -9.10 15.66 -15.27
N ARG A 108 -8.63 16.13 -14.10
CA ARG A 108 -8.94 17.47 -13.57
C ARG A 108 -7.82 18.47 -13.77
N LEU A 109 -6.68 18.04 -14.32
CA LEU A 109 -5.48 18.85 -14.46
C LEU A 109 -5.37 19.44 -15.87
N GLY A 110 -4.80 20.64 -15.97
CA GLY A 110 -4.55 21.35 -17.21
C GLY A 110 -3.34 22.28 -17.15
N PRO A 111 -3.11 23.07 -18.20
CA PRO A 111 -2.08 24.09 -18.21
C PRO A 111 -2.24 25.08 -17.05
N GLY A 112 -1.18 25.28 -16.27
CA GLY A 112 -1.19 26.14 -15.09
C GLY A 112 -1.32 25.37 -13.76
N ASP A 113 -1.75 24.10 -13.78
CA ASP A 113 -1.73 23.26 -12.60
C ASP A 113 -0.34 22.66 -12.35
N GLU A 114 -0.03 22.42 -11.10
CA GLU A 114 1.26 21.87 -10.69
C GLU A 114 1.06 20.57 -9.87
N ILE A 115 1.87 19.57 -10.17
CA ILE A 115 2.01 18.36 -9.36
C ILE A 115 3.37 18.43 -8.67
N VAL A 116 3.38 18.24 -7.35
CA VAL A 116 4.60 18.36 -6.56
C VAL A 116 4.95 17.01 -5.96
N ILE A 117 6.15 16.52 -6.23
CA ILE A 117 6.70 15.26 -5.69
C ILE A 117 8.09 15.50 -5.11
N SER A 118 8.64 14.53 -4.36
CA SER A 118 10.02 14.62 -3.89
C SER A 118 11.00 14.05 -4.92
N VAL A 119 12.28 14.44 -4.83
CA VAL A 119 13.35 13.83 -5.63
C VAL A 119 13.64 12.38 -5.22
N MET A 120 13.15 11.94 -4.06
CA MET A 120 13.37 10.59 -3.52
C MET A 120 12.30 9.57 -3.96
N GLU A 121 11.37 9.97 -4.83
CA GLU A 121 10.27 9.10 -5.19
C GLU A 121 10.71 7.82 -5.92
N HIS A 122 10.05 6.74 -5.59
CA HIS A 122 10.15 5.52 -6.40
C HIS A 122 9.52 5.76 -7.79
N HIS A 123 10.04 5.12 -8.82
CA HIS A 123 9.55 5.27 -10.20
C HIS A 123 8.03 5.10 -10.34
N SER A 124 7.41 4.25 -9.52
CA SER A 124 5.96 4.08 -9.52
C SER A 124 5.17 5.32 -9.10
N ASN A 125 5.81 6.25 -8.35
CA ASN A 125 5.21 7.55 -7.98
C ASN A 125 5.83 8.72 -8.76
N LEU A 126 6.65 8.46 -9.75
CA LEU A 126 7.24 9.46 -10.63
C LEU A 126 6.65 9.38 -12.03
N VAL A 127 6.79 8.21 -12.67
CA VAL A 127 6.47 8.02 -14.08
C VAL A 127 4.99 8.31 -14.42
N PRO A 128 3.99 7.87 -13.62
CA PRO A 128 2.60 8.19 -13.89
C PRO A 128 2.33 9.69 -13.95
N TRP A 129 2.94 10.47 -13.05
CA TRP A 129 2.77 11.93 -13.03
C TRP A 129 3.45 12.62 -14.20
N GLN A 130 4.63 12.13 -14.65
CA GLN A 130 5.26 12.62 -15.88
C GLN A 130 4.34 12.42 -17.09
N ILE A 131 3.73 11.25 -17.21
CA ILE A 131 2.80 10.93 -18.30
C ILE A 131 1.57 11.87 -18.25
N ILE A 132 1.01 12.07 -17.05
CA ILE A 132 -0.14 12.97 -16.89
C ILE A 132 0.22 14.40 -17.24
N CYS A 133 1.35 14.92 -16.78
CA CYS A 133 1.81 16.28 -17.13
C CYS A 133 1.99 16.45 -18.64
N GLN A 134 2.56 15.46 -19.32
CA GLN A 134 2.69 15.50 -20.79
C GLN A 134 1.34 15.54 -21.51
N ARG A 135 0.33 14.84 -20.98
CA ARG A 135 -1.01 14.75 -21.59
C ARG A 135 -1.86 15.98 -21.31
N THR A 136 -1.74 16.57 -20.14
CA THR A 136 -2.64 17.64 -19.66
C THR A 136 -2.05 19.03 -19.80
N GLY A 137 -0.73 19.14 -19.96
CA GLY A 137 -0.01 20.42 -19.93
C GLY A 137 0.27 20.94 -18.51
N ALA A 138 -0.04 20.17 -17.48
CA ALA A 138 0.35 20.46 -16.09
C ALA A 138 1.88 20.38 -15.92
N THR A 139 2.40 21.03 -14.90
CA THR A 139 3.83 21.10 -14.61
C THR A 139 4.20 20.18 -13.45
N LEU A 140 5.25 19.35 -13.61
CA LEU A 140 5.81 18.56 -12.52
C LEU A 140 6.87 19.40 -11.79
N ARG A 141 6.72 19.52 -10.47
CA ARG A 141 7.65 20.20 -9.55
C ARG A 141 8.26 19.22 -8.56
N TRP A 142 9.40 19.58 -8.01
CA TRP A 142 10.17 18.72 -7.12
C TRP A 142 10.45 19.41 -5.79
N PHE A 143 10.30 18.65 -4.71
CA PHE A 143 10.93 18.99 -3.44
C PHE A 143 12.36 18.45 -3.43
N ASP A 144 13.27 19.30 -3.04
CA ASP A 144 14.65 18.90 -2.78
C ASP A 144 14.80 18.22 -1.41
N ILE A 145 15.92 17.61 -1.18
CA ILE A 145 16.30 17.00 0.08
C ILE A 145 17.60 17.59 0.57
N THR A 146 17.81 17.61 1.90
CA THR A 146 19.09 17.96 2.51
C THR A 146 20.09 16.82 2.35
N ASP A 147 21.38 17.09 2.56
CA ASP A 147 22.45 16.08 2.56
C ASP A 147 22.22 14.96 3.59
N ASP A 148 21.49 15.27 4.68
CA ASP A 148 21.07 14.30 5.71
C ASP A 148 19.86 13.47 5.30
N GLY A 149 19.32 13.64 4.08
CA GLY A 149 18.17 12.91 3.57
C GLY A 149 16.83 13.38 4.12
N LEU A 150 16.76 14.54 4.74
CA LEU A 150 15.51 15.13 5.22
C LEU A 150 14.81 15.86 4.07
N SER A 151 13.52 15.62 3.92
CA SER A 151 12.70 16.34 2.98
C SER A 151 12.48 17.78 3.44
N LEU A 152 12.57 18.74 2.53
CA LEU A 152 12.26 20.16 2.80
C LEU A 152 10.75 20.42 2.93
N ILE A 153 9.92 19.39 2.96
CA ILE A 153 8.45 19.52 3.08
C ILE A 153 8.02 20.28 4.35
N HIS A 154 8.84 20.25 5.41
CA HIS A 154 8.54 21.01 6.64
C HIS A 154 8.60 22.53 6.44
N ILE A 155 9.29 23.00 5.39
CA ILE A 155 9.35 24.44 5.08
C ILE A 155 8.04 24.92 4.45
N SER A 156 7.29 24.01 3.84
CA SER A 156 6.02 24.30 3.16
C SER A 156 4.77 23.97 3.98
N GLU A 157 4.91 23.40 5.19
CA GLU A 157 3.81 23.12 6.11
C GLU A 157 3.76 24.12 7.30
N PRO A 158 3.20 25.33 7.13
CA PRO A 158 3.15 26.33 8.20
C PRO A 158 2.22 25.97 9.36
N THR A 159 1.52 24.83 9.28
CA THR A 159 0.47 24.43 10.23
C THR A 159 0.78 23.21 11.09
N ARG A 160 1.98 22.59 10.94
CA ARG A 160 2.35 21.45 11.77
C ARG A 160 2.76 21.94 13.16
N PRO A 161 2.04 21.56 14.26
CA PRO A 161 2.46 21.94 15.61
C PRO A 161 3.87 21.38 15.86
N GLU A 162 4.77 22.23 16.36
CA GLU A 162 6.07 21.76 16.86
C GLU A 162 5.82 20.67 17.91
N ARG A 163 6.38 19.50 17.73
CA ARG A 163 6.38 18.49 18.77
C ARG A 163 7.31 18.98 19.89
N ILE A 164 6.69 19.35 21.01
CA ILE A 164 7.36 19.54 22.29
C ILE A 164 7.87 18.17 22.79
#